data_0484a1b8408195c5adeb0a6d97636ce9
#
_entry.id   0484a1b8408195c5adeb0a6d97636ce9
#
_cell.length_a   1.000
_cell.length_b   1.000
_cell.length_c   1.000
_cell.angle_alpha   90.00
_cell.angle_beta   90.00
_cell.angle_gamma   90.00
#
_symmetry.space_group_name_H-M   'P 1'
#
loop_
_entity.id
_entity.type
_entity.pdbx_description
1 polymer ?
#
loop_
_entity_poly.entity_id
_entity_poly.type
_entity_poly.pdbx_seq_one_letter_code
_entity_poly.pdbx_strand_id
1 'polypeptide(L)'
;FHAEGEFYGEFGDFNVKFDIPSSFIIGASGTVIDGDPGWNSVTVDTSIDFNKWVENFESTYIAPDPSSRRNITFLAENVHDFAWVASKDFLYEKGKHNDIDVHVLYDKGRGEDWTKVVLDRSIRAIAWLEDKFGKYPYPQITTTDRVKNGGMEYPMLVMNGRASEGLIVHEYGHVYFYGILANNELDDAWLDEGFTTTQTSHYLMTRYGDHGFDKSENDYYQKFPSKNFPLESDLHQDQWSAIRLMRSGHDENISRPSYLFKNGTAYSRNAYTKPSLMLTELRYLFDSDSLYYAAMKYYYQKWKLKHVNEERFIDAMEEFTQQDLNWFFDSWLHTTNHLDYGISSFKKIKNNNNKWSVDLGIKNYGSRFMPLKIETKLADGSIDVRWWENHKWRFSDTFSYELDSKPLSVAIDPDVQTVDLDYRNNTTKMRNTIIFDWPGLYYNPRDQYVYRWSPQFYYNESK
;
A
#
# COMPACT_ATOMS: atom_id res chain seq x y z
N PHE A 1 8.36 -26.43 -1.23
CA PHE A 1 7.45 -25.66 -0.39
C PHE A 1 8.28 -24.89 0.62
N HIS A 2 8.14 -23.58 0.70
CA HIS A 2 8.88 -22.69 1.60
C HIS A 2 7.91 -22.01 2.57
N ALA A 3 8.43 -21.58 3.71
CA ALA A 3 7.61 -20.89 4.72
C ALA A 3 7.34 -19.43 4.36
N GLU A 4 8.19 -18.86 3.51
CA GLU A 4 8.10 -17.49 3.02
C GLU A 4 7.95 -17.51 1.49
N GLY A 5 7.13 -16.62 0.94
CA GLY A 5 6.75 -16.58 -0.46
C GLY A 5 5.48 -17.37 -0.74
N GLU A 6 4.72 -16.89 -1.70
CA GLU A 6 3.38 -17.37 -2.01
C GLU A 6 3.41 -18.38 -3.17
N PHE A 7 2.97 -17.99 -4.36
CA PHE A 7 2.68 -18.91 -5.42
C PHE A 7 3.32 -18.52 -6.76
N TYR A 8 3.33 -19.49 -7.66
CA TYR A 8 3.56 -19.29 -9.08
C TYR A 8 2.69 -20.27 -9.87
N GLY A 9 1.98 -19.76 -10.87
CA GLY A 9 1.15 -20.56 -11.76
C GLY A 9 1.16 -20.01 -13.18
N GLU A 10 0.95 -20.88 -14.17
CA GLU A 10 0.79 -20.50 -15.56
C GLU A 10 -0.66 -20.15 -15.87
N PHE A 11 -0.91 -19.15 -16.72
CA PHE A 11 -2.26 -18.79 -17.15
C PHE A 11 -2.93 -19.94 -17.92
N GLY A 12 -4.17 -20.21 -17.55
CA GLY A 12 -5.00 -21.22 -18.19
C GLY A 12 -6.49 -20.99 -17.96
N ASP A 13 -7.29 -21.88 -18.51
CA ASP A 13 -8.73 -21.90 -18.32
C ASP A 13 -9.13 -23.07 -17.44
N PHE A 14 -9.88 -22.79 -16.39
CA PHE A 14 -10.35 -23.79 -15.44
C PHE A 14 -11.86 -23.99 -15.60
N ASN A 15 -12.27 -25.18 -16.05
CA ASN A 15 -13.65 -25.62 -16.09
C ASN A 15 -13.85 -26.66 -14.98
N VAL A 16 -14.40 -26.23 -13.84
CA VAL A 16 -14.42 -27.03 -12.61
C VAL A 16 -15.86 -27.38 -12.25
N LYS A 17 -16.13 -28.69 -12.19
CA LYS A 17 -17.43 -29.27 -11.80
C LYS A 17 -17.37 -29.71 -10.35
N PHE A 18 -18.34 -29.25 -9.59
CA PHE A 18 -18.53 -29.64 -8.20
C PHE A 18 -19.79 -30.54 -8.10
N ASP A 19 -19.67 -31.64 -7.40
CA ASP A 19 -20.78 -32.44 -6.90
C ASP A 19 -20.71 -32.43 -5.37
N ILE A 20 -21.57 -31.63 -4.72
CA ILE A 20 -21.54 -31.37 -3.27
C ILE A 20 -22.93 -31.58 -2.65
N PRO A 21 -23.04 -31.87 -1.35
CA PRO A 21 -24.31 -31.88 -0.65
C PRO A 21 -25.05 -30.55 -0.84
N SER A 22 -26.35 -30.58 -1.10
CA SER A 22 -27.16 -29.38 -1.38
C SER A 22 -27.25 -28.42 -0.21
N SER A 23 -26.83 -28.84 1.00
CA SER A 23 -26.73 -27.96 2.18
C SER A 23 -25.53 -27.00 2.16
N PHE A 24 -24.55 -27.21 1.28
CA PHE A 24 -23.41 -26.31 1.15
C PHE A 24 -23.71 -25.21 0.13
N ILE A 25 -23.34 -23.98 0.51
CA ILE A 25 -23.27 -22.81 -0.36
C ILE A 25 -21.82 -22.69 -0.81
N ILE A 26 -21.59 -22.48 -2.11
CA ILE A 26 -20.23 -22.47 -2.68
C ILE A 26 -19.91 -21.15 -3.37
N GLY A 27 -18.66 -20.69 -3.21
CA GLY A 27 -18.02 -19.66 -4.04
C GLY A 27 -16.74 -20.21 -4.64
N ALA A 28 -16.36 -19.72 -5.82
CA ALA A 28 -15.13 -20.14 -6.48
C ALA A 28 -14.58 -19.03 -7.39
N SER A 29 -13.32 -19.20 -7.81
CA SER A 29 -12.79 -18.47 -8.96
C SER A 29 -13.67 -18.68 -10.18
N GLY A 30 -13.85 -17.64 -11.01
CA GLY A 30 -14.66 -17.72 -12.22
C GLY A 30 -16.17 -17.50 -12.00
N THR A 31 -16.92 -17.77 -13.02
CA THR A 31 -18.39 -17.60 -13.06
C THR A 31 -19.11 -18.93 -13.08
N VAL A 32 -20.29 -18.95 -12.48
CA VAL A 32 -21.20 -20.11 -12.61
C VAL A 32 -21.74 -20.16 -14.02
N ILE A 33 -21.47 -21.27 -14.73
CA ILE A 33 -21.96 -21.50 -16.10
C ILE A 33 -23.06 -22.57 -16.13
N ASP A 34 -23.19 -23.39 -15.08
CA ASP A 34 -24.24 -24.42 -14.95
C ASP A 34 -24.50 -24.73 -13.48
N GLY A 35 -25.74 -25.01 -13.12
CA GLY A 35 -26.18 -25.36 -11.78
C GLY A 35 -26.47 -24.16 -10.86
N ASP A 36 -26.78 -24.47 -9.60
CA ASP A 36 -27.12 -23.47 -8.56
C ASP A 36 -26.10 -23.51 -7.42
N PRO A 37 -25.32 -22.45 -7.17
CA PRO A 37 -24.37 -22.37 -6.06
C PRO A 37 -25.03 -22.22 -4.68
N GLY A 38 -26.36 -22.06 -4.64
CA GLY A 38 -27.12 -21.89 -3.40
C GLY A 38 -27.30 -20.47 -2.91
N TRP A 39 -26.80 -19.48 -3.62
CA TRP A 39 -26.77 -18.07 -3.19
C TRP A 39 -28.16 -17.50 -2.91
N ASN A 40 -29.14 -17.78 -3.78
CA ASN A 40 -30.50 -17.24 -3.65
C ASN A 40 -31.17 -17.63 -2.32
N SER A 41 -30.86 -18.82 -1.80
CA SER A 41 -31.48 -19.34 -0.56
C SER A 41 -30.95 -18.65 0.70
N VAL A 42 -29.82 -17.92 0.62
CA VAL A 42 -29.11 -17.29 1.75
C VAL A 42 -28.77 -15.81 1.50
N THR A 43 -29.46 -15.19 0.52
CA THR A 43 -29.26 -13.77 0.21
C THR A 43 -29.81 -12.91 1.33
N VAL A 44 -28.95 -12.03 1.86
CA VAL A 44 -29.31 -11.11 2.94
C VAL A 44 -30.12 -9.93 2.39
N ASP A 45 -31.27 -9.66 3.00
CA ASP A 45 -32.00 -8.41 2.76
C ASP A 45 -31.37 -7.28 3.58
N THR A 46 -30.53 -6.51 2.94
CA THR A 46 -29.83 -5.39 3.56
C THR A 46 -30.67 -4.14 3.78
N SER A 47 -31.97 -4.16 3.47
CA SER A 47 -32.88 -3.05 3.74
C SER A 47 -33.36 -3.02 5.18
N ILE A 48 -33.19 -4.09 5.94
CA ILE A 48 -33.55 -4.23 7.33
C ILE A 48 -32.32 -4.49 8.19
N ASP A 49 -32.49 -4.33 9.50
CA ASP A 49 -31.46 -4.67 10.48
C ASP A 49 -31.04 -6.15 10.39
N PHE A 50 -29.73 -6.42 10.50
CA PHE A 50 -29.20 -7.78 10.32
C PHE A 50 -29.78 -8.79 11.31
N ASN A 51 -29.85 -8.45 12.60
CA ASN A 51 -30.37 -9.39 13.61
C ASN A 51 -31.83 -9.72 13.36
N LYS A 52 -32.62 -8.71 12.97
CA LYS A 52 -34.03 -8.90 12.59
C LYS A 52 -34.14 -9.76 11.33
N TRP A 53 -33.27 -9.58 10.35
CA TRP A 53 -33.22 -10.43 9.18
C TRP A 53 -32.91 -11.88 9.56
N VAL A 54 -31.91 -12.13 10.44
CA VAL A 54 -31.55 -13.47 10.93
C VAL A 54 -32.74 -14.16 11.59
N GLU A 55 -33.46 -13.47 12.48
CA GLU A 55 -34.65 -14.03 13.16
C GLU A 55 -35.71 -14.47 12.12
N ASN A 56 -35.99 -13.63 11.12
CA ASN A 56 -36.91 -13.98 10.05
C ASN A 56 -36.41 -15.16 9.21
N PHE A 57 -35.12 -15.13 8.84
CA PHE A 57 -34.47 -16.16 8.05
C PHE A 57 -34.54 -17.52 8.78
N GLU A 58 -34.14 -17.60 10.05
CA GLU A 58 -34.15 -18.85 10.82
C GLU A 58 -35.57 -19.41 11.00
N SER A 59 -36.57 -18.56 11.06
CA SER A 59 -37.98 -18.99 11.17
C SER A 59 -38.56 -19.56 9.87
N THR A 60 -37.97 -19.20 8.72
CA THR A 60 -38.51 -19.52 7.39
C THR A 60 -37.63 -20.45 6.56
N TYR A 61 -36.34 -20.52 6.89
CA TYR A 61 -35.36 -21.30 6.13
C TYR A 61 -35.65 -22.79 6.23
N ILE A 62 -35.82 -23.40 5.07
CA ILE A 62 -35.98 -24.86 4.94
C ILE A 62 -34.68 -25.44 4.42
N ALA A 63 -33.95 -26.13 5.31
CA ALA A 63 -32.73 -26.82 4.90
C ALA A 63 -33.00 -27.86 3.81
N PRO A 64 -32.12 -27.96 2.81
CA PRO A 64 -32.23 -29.03 1.80
C PRO A 64 -32.18 -30.43 2.43
N ASP A 65 -32.79 -31.38 1.76
CA ASP A 65 -32.71 -32.80 2.14
C ASP A 65 -31.22 -33.20 2.29
N PRO A 66 -30.80 -33.76 3.44
CA PRO A 66 -29.40 -34.14 3.66
C PRO A 66 -28.81 -35.12 2.65
N SER A 67 -29.67 -35.88 1.97
CA SER A 67 -29.28 -36.83 0.90
C SER A 67 -29.18 -36.17 -0.48
N SER A 68 -29.70 -34.95 -0.63
CA SER A 68 -29.69 -34.26 -1.92
C SER A 68 -28.31 -33.69 -2.23
N ARG A 69 -27.99 -33.67 -3.52
CA ARG A 69 -26.72 -33.14 -4.04
C ARG A 69 -27.01 -32.13 -5.13
N ARG A 70 -26.11 -31.16 -5.25
CA ARG A 70 -26.13 -30.20 -6.36
C ARG A 70 -24.85 -30.33 -7.18
N ASN A 71 -25.03 -30.18 -8.49
CA ASN A 71 -23.93 -30.11 -9.44
C ASN A 71 -23.81 -28.67 -9.91
N ILE A 72 -22.59 -28.10 -9.82
CA ILE A 72 -22.31 -26.74 -10.21
C ILE A 72 -21.04 -26.73 -11.06
N THR A 73 -21.04 -25.94 -12.12
CA THR A 73 -19.86 -25.76 -12.96
C THR A 73 -19.42 -24.30 -12.91
N PHE A 74 -18.17 -24.07 -12.55
CA PHE A 74 -17.52 -22.77 -12.65
C PHE A 74 -16.54 -22.76 -13.82
N LEU A 75 -16.47 -21.62 -14.52
CA LEU A 75 -15.50 -21.34 -15.56
C LEU A 75 -14.69 -20.11 -15.17
N ALA A 76 -13.37 -20.28 -15.06
CA ALA A 76 -12.41 -19.21 -14.88
C ALA A 76 -11.45 -19.20 -16.07
N GLU A 77 -11.42 -18.12 -16.84
CA GLU A 77 -10.60 -18.00 -18.05
C GLU A 77 -9.43 -17.04 -17.80
N ASN A 78 -8.28 -17.39 -18.37
CA ASN A 78 -7.05 -16.60 -18.26
C ASN A 78 -6.63 -16.30 -16.80
N VAL A 79 -6.65 -17.31 -15.95
CA VAL A 79 -6.18 -17.23 -14.55
C VAL A 79 -5.05 -18.24 -14.33
N HIS A 80 -4.19 -17.95 -13.38
CA HIS A 80 -3.05 -18.84 -13.05
C HIS A 80 -3.29 -19.70 -11.81
N ASP A 81 -4.46 -19.58 -11.18
CA ASP A 81 -4.88 -20.39 -10.04
C ASP A 81 -6.40 -20.48 -9.97
N PHE A 82 -6.92 -21.46 -9.22
CA PHE A 82 -8.34 -21.68 -9.01
C PHE A 82 -8.61 -22.06 -7.56
N ALA A 83 -9.32 -21.22 -6.85
CA ALA A 83 -9.73 -21.48 -5.48
C ALA A 83 -11.25 -21.62 -5.35
N TRP A 84 -11.69 -22.29 -4.29
CA TRP A 84 -13.10 -22.43 -3.96
C TRP A 84 -13.29 -22.52 -2.44
N VAL A 85 -14.47 -22.14 -2.01
CA VAL A 85 -14.91 -22.18 -0.62
C VAL A 85 -16.33 -22.73 -0.53
N ALA A 86 -16.65 -23.44 0.54
CA ALA A 86 -18.02 -23.92 0.78
C ALA A 86 -18.32 -23.95 2.28
N SER A 87 -19.53 -23.53 2.64
CA SER A 87 -20.04 -23.60 4.01
C SER A 87 -21.55 -23.82 4.01
N LYS A 88 -22.06 -24.47 5.07
CA LYS A 88 -23.50 -24.56 5.34
C LYS A 88 -24.05 -23.29 5.97
N ASP A 89 -23.17 -22.48 6.54
CA ASP A 89 -23.50 -21.29 7.31
C ASP A 89 -23.24 -20.00 6.54
N PHE A 90 -22.89 -20.09 5.26
CA PHE A 90 -22.69 -18.91 4.42
C PHE A 90 -23.98 -18.13 4.22
N LEU A 91 -23.85 -16.83 4.37
CA LEU A 91 -24.75 -15.81 3.85
C LEU A 91 -24.16 -15.20 2.58
N TYR A 92 -25.00 -14.56 1.80
CA TYR A 92 -24.62 -14.02 0.51
C TYR A 92 -25.13 -12.60 0.31
N GLU A 93 -24.26 -11.75 -0.24
CA GLU A 93 -24.60 -10.44 -0.78
C GLU A 93 -24.05 -10.28 -2.19
N LYS A 94 -24.72 -9.49 -3.01
CA LYS A 94 -24.31 -9.17 -4.38
C LYS A 94 -24.45 -7.69 -4.67
N GLY A 95 -23.46 -7.14 -5.36
CA GLY A 95 -23.48 -5.80 -5.93
C GLY A 95 -22.82 -5.79 -7.30
N LYS A 96 -22.63 -4.59 -7.83
CA LYS A 96 -21.96 -4.37 -9.12
C LYS A 96 -21.08 -3.15 -9.10
N HIS A 97 -19.98 -3.23 -9.85
CA HIS A 97 -19.25 -2.09 -10.33
C HIS A 97 -19.15 -2.20 -11.85
N ASN A 98 -19.77 -1.28 -12.60
CA ASN A 98 -19.91 -1.39 -14.07
C ASN A 98 -20.44 -2.77 -14.48
N ASP A 99 -19.69 -3.50 -15.30
CA ASP A 99 -20.04 -4.86 -15.76
C ASP A 99 -19.54 -5.96 -14.80
N ILE A 100 -18.84 -5.62 -13.73
CA ILE A 100 -18.24 -6.55 -12.78
C ILE A 100 -19.27 -6.91 -11.70
N ASP A 101 -19.60 -8.19 -11.56
CA ASP A 101 -20.39 -8.69 -10.43
C ASP A 101 -19.47 -8.78 -9.18
N VAL A 102 -19.92 -8.22 -8.07
CA VAL A 102 -19.21 -8.27 -6.79
C VAL A 102 -20.01 -9.14 -5.82
N HIS A 103 -19.43 -10.25 -5.42
CA HIS A 103 -20.05 -11.24 -4.53
C HIS A 103 -19.39 -11.19 -3.16
N VAL A 104 -20.17 -11.36 -2.09
CA VAL A 104 -19.66 -11.52 -0.73
C VAL A 104 -20.30 -12.75 -0.10
N LEU A 105 -19.44 -13.64 0.41
CA LEU A 105 -19.82 -14.88 1.11
C LEU A 105 -19.17 -14.89 2.49
N TYR A 106 -19.97 -14.98 3.55
CA TYR A 106 -19.47 -14.96 4.91
C TYR A 106 -20.33 -15.78 5.86
N ASP A 107 -19.74 -16.31 6.93
CA ASP A 107 -20.50 -17.03 7.95
C ASP A 107 -21.49 -16.11 8.67
N LYS A 108 -22.66 -16.65 8.96
CA LYS A 108 -23.70 -15.93 9.71
C LYS A 108 -23.17 -15.28 10.99
N GLY A 109 -22.22 -15.91 11.67
CA GLY A 109 -21.58 -15.34 12.86
C GLY A 109 -20.75 -14.08 12.63
N ARG A 110 -20.45 -13.72 11.38
CA ARG A 110 -19.76 -12.48 10.98
C ARG A 110 -20.73 -11.36 10.58
N GLY A 111 -22.03 -11.63 10.52
CA GLY A 111 -23.00 -10.76 9.86
C GLY A 111 -23.07 -9.34 10.41
N GLU A 112 -22.93 -9.13 11.71
CA GLU A 112 -22.94 -7.78 12.29
C GLU A 112 -21.82 -6.88 11.73
N ASP A 113 -20.62 -7.42 11.53
CA ASP A 113 -19.46 -6.68 11.03
C ASP A 113 -19.40 -6.63 9.50
N TRP A 114 -19.97 -7.63 8.80
CA TRP A 114 -19.77 -7.85 7.37
C TRP A 114 -20.91 -7.32 6.51
N THR A 115 -22.16 -7.46 6.97
CA THR A 115 -23.34 -7.08 6.17
C THR A 115 -23.29 -5.63 5.71
N LYS A 116 -23.45 -5.40 4.42
CA LYS A 116 -23.26 -4.13 3.69
C LYS A 116 -21.82 -3.60 3.67
N VAL A 117 -21.12 -3.75 4.78
CA VAL A 117 -19.80 -3.13 4.99
C VAL A 117 -18.78 -3.68 3.98
N VAL A 118 -18.69 -5.00 3.88
CA VAL A 118 -17.70 -5.64 3.00
C VAL A 118 -18.07 -5.45 1.53
N LEU A 119 -19.34 -5.55 1.17
CA LEU A 119 -19.79 -5.31 -0.20
C LEU A 119 -19.48 -3.88 -0.66
N ASP A 120 -19.80 -2.88 0.16
CA ASP A 120 -19.52 -1.48 -0.14
C ASP A 120 -18.03 -1.20 -0.27
N ARG A 121 -17.21 -1.78 0.61
CA ARG A 121 -15.74 -1.65 0.59
C ARG A 121 -15.16 -2.32 -0.66
N SER A 122 -15.64 -3.50 -1.02
CA SER A 122 -15.24 -4.24 -2.22
C SER A 122 -15.55 -3.46 -3.51
N ILE A 123 -16.75 -2.89 -3.62
CA ILE A 123 -17.13 -2.07 -4.77
C ILE A 123 -16.24 -0.82 -4.88
N ARG A 124 -15.94 -0.16 -3.77
CA ARG A 124 -15.04 1.00 -3.78
C ARG A 124 -13.61 0.62 -4.13
N ALA A 125 -13.11 -0.51 -3.63
CA ALA A 125 -11.77 -1.00 -3.92
C ALA A 125 -11.58 -1.23 -5.43
N ILE A 126 -12.48 -2.00 -6.06
CA ILE A 126 -12.37 -2.29 -7.49
C ILE A 126 -12.54 -1.02 -8.35
N ALA A 127 -13.43 -0.10 -7.95
CA ALA A 127 -13.63 1.17 -8.65
C ALA A 127 -12.36 2.04 -8.64
N TRP A 128 -11.68 2.12 -7.49
CA TRP A 128 -10.45 2.89 -7.36
C TRP A 128 -9.29 2.25 -8.14
N LEU A 129 -9.16 0.93 -8.08
CA LEU A 129 -8.14 0.19 -8.83
C LEU A 129 -8.32 0.35 -10.35
N GLU A 130 -9.55 0.25 -10.86
CA GLU A 130 -9.84 0.53 -12.27
C GLU A 130 -9.46 1.96 -12.67
N ASP A 131 -9.78 2.96 -11.83
CA ASP A 131 -9.42 4.35 -12.07
C ASP A 131 -7.91 4.57 -12.12
N LYS A 132 -7.16 3.94 -11.23
CA LYS A 132 -5.72 4.17 -11.09
C LYS A 132 -4.86 3.34 -12.03
N PHE A 133 -5.24 2.09 -12.29
CA PHE A 133 -4.36 1.15 -13.00
C PHE A 133 -4.92 0.68 -14.35
N GLY A 134 -6.23 0.54 -14.47
CA GLY A 134 -6.88 0.14 -15.72
C GLY A 134 -8.01 -0.87 -15.51
N LYS A 135 -8.74 -1.16 -16.57
CA LYS A 135 -9.95 -1.97 -16.52
C LYS A 135 -9.68 -3.39 -16.00
N TYR A 136 -10.44 -3.82 -14.99
CA TYR A 136 -10.46 -5.18 -14.49
C TYR A 136 -10.94 -6.14 -15.59
N PRO A 137 -10.18 -7.20 -15.92
CA PRO A 137 -10.49 -8.01 -17.12
C PRO A 137 -11.53 -9.11 -16.88
N TYR A 138 -11.86 -9.41 -15.64
CA TYR A 138 -12.74 -10.52 -15.29
C TYR A 138 -14.18 -10.08 -15.03
N PRO A 139 -15.17 -10.97 -15.21
CA PRO A 139 -16.58 -10.62 -15.08
C PRO A 139 -17.08 -10.52 -13.64
N GLN A 140 -16.32 -11.01 -12.67
CA GLN A 140 -16.71 -11.02 -11.27
C GLN A 140 -15.50 -10.96 -10.32
N ILE A 141 -15.77 -10.64 -9.05
CA ILE A 141 -14.89 -10.83 -7.91
C ILE A 141 -15.69 -11.21 -6.67
N THR A 142 -15.20 -12.21 -5.95
CA THR A 142 -15.83 -12.73 -4.73
C THR A 142 -14.95 -12.43 -3.52
N THR A 143 -15.52 -11.87 -2.47
CA THR A 143 -14.87 -11.73 -1.15
C THR A 143 -15.48 -12.71 -0.16
N THR A 144 -14.63 -13.40 0.62
CA THR A 144 -15.11 -14.36 1.63
C THR A 144 -14.30 -14.29 2.92
N ASP A 145 -14.86 -14.81 4.02
CA ASP A 145 -14.26 -14.81 5.36
C ASP A 145 -13.46 -16.10 5.69
N ARG A 146 -13.04 -16.85 4.65
CA ARG A 146 -12.48 -18.21 4.85
C ARG A 146 -11.04 -18.26 5.35
N VAL A 147 -10.38 -17.16 5.65
CA VAL A 147 -9.10 -17.13 6.37
C VAL A 147 -9.31 -16.67 7.82
N LYS A 148 -8.46 -17.15 8.71
CA LYS A 148 -8.58 -16.82 10.14
C LYS A 148 -8.00 -15.45 10.48
N ASN A 149 -6.87 -15.10 9.88
CA ASN A 149 -6.17 -13.82 10.05
C ASN A 149 -5.54 -13.45 8.71
N GLY A 150 -5.34 -12.13 8.47
CA GLY A 150 -4.81 -11.65 7.19
C GLY A 150 -5.81 -11.85 6.06
N GLY A 151 -5.31 -12.01 4.86
CA GLY A 151 -6.10 -12.27 3.66
C GLY A 151 -5.47 -13.31 2.75
N MET A 152 -6.07 -13.50 1.58
CA MET A 152 -5.60 -14.37 0.51
C MET A 152 -6.26 -13.97 -0.81
N GLU A 153 -5.47 -13.89 -1.85
CA GLU A 153 -5.73 -13.15 -3.08
C GLU A 153 -5.98 -14.03 -4.32
N TYR A 154 -6.57 -15.18 -4.22
CA TYR A 154 -6.83 -16.01 -5.41
C TYR A 154 -7.55 -15.26 -6.52
N PRO A 155 -7.24 -15.52 -7.80
CA PRO A 155 -7.90 -14.87 -8.91
C PRO A 155 -9.42 -14.93 -8.82
N MET A 156 -10.09 -13.78 -8.86
CA MET A 156 -11.55 -13.62 -8.73
C MET A 156 -12.16 -14.10 -7.39
N LEU A 157 -11.35 -14.56 -6.42
CA LEU A 157 -11.82 -15.00 -5.10
C LEU A 157 -10.82 -14.60 -4.03
N VAL A 158 -11.08 -13.53 -3.30
CA VAL A 158 -10.24 -13.07 -2.19
C VAL A 158 -10.83 -13.50 -0.85
N MET A 159 -9.96 -13.79 0.10
CA MET A 159 -10.36 -14.19 1.46
C MET A 159 -9.88 -13.17 2.46
N ASN A 160 -10.75 -12.73 3.37
CA ASN A 160 -10.45 -11.71 4.36
C ASN A 160 -10.79 -12.19 5.76
N GLY A 161 -9.82 -12.22 6.67
CA GLY A 161 -10.05 -12.57 8.08
C GLY A 161 -10.82 -11.51 8.86
N ARG A 162 -10.95 -10.30 8.31
CA ARG A 162 -11.64 -9.16 8.92
C ARG A 162 -12.32 -8.31 7.85
N ALA A 163 -13.35 -7.57 8.28
CA ALA A 163 -14.06 -6.64 7.39
C ALA A 163 -13.31 -5.31 7.13
N SER A 164 -12.08 -5.12 7.65
CA SER A 164 -11.39 -3.83 7.56
C SER A 164 -11.14 -3.40 6.11
N GLU A 165 -11.33 -2.11 5.82
CA GLU A 165 -11.21 -1.59 4.46
C GLU A 165 -9.79 -1.73 3.90
N GLY A 166 -8.77 -1.46 4.74
CA GLY A 166 -7.38 -1.63 4.35
C GLY A 166 -7.04 -3.06 3.92
N LEU A 167 -7.54 -4.08 4.65
CA LEU A 167 -7.35 -5.47 4.26
C LEU A 167 -8.06 -5.79 2.94
N ILE A 168 -9.33 -5.39 2.78
CA ILE A 168 -10.08 -5.64 1.54
C ILE A 168 -9.37 -4.99 0.34
N VAL A 169 -8.91 -3.74 0.48
CA VAL A 169 -8.19 -3.04 -0.59
C VAL A 169 -6.84 -3.70 -0.89
N HIS A 170 -6.19 -4.25 0.12
CA HIS A 170 -4.95 -5.01 -0.04
C HIS A 170 -5.18 -6.26 -0.89
N GLU A 171 -6.10 -7.13 -0.50
CA GLU A 171 -6.39 -8.35 -1.26
C GLU A 171 -6.89 -8.07 -2.69
N TYR A 172 -7.64 -6.98 -2.89
CA TYR A 172 -8.04 -6.53 -4.22
C TYR A 172 -6.86 -5.98 -5.03
N GLY A 173 -5.86 -5.41 -4.36
CA GLY A 173 -4.61 -4.96 -4.98
C GLY A 173 -3.82 -6.11 -5.59
N HIS A 174 -3.70 -7.21 -4.87
CA HIS A 174 -3.06 -8.43 -5.37
C HIS A 174 -3.73 -8.99 -6.63
N VAL A 175 -5.05 -8.83 -6.77
CA VAL A 175 -5.71 -9.24 -8.01
C VAL A 175 -5.16 -8.50 -9.23
N TYR A 176 -4.66 -7.27 -9.06
CA TYR A 176 -3.96 -6.51 -10.10
C TYR A 176 -2.49 -6.88 -10.20
N PHE A 177 -1.76 -6.92 -9.07
CA PHE A 177 -0.30 -7.00 -9.03
C PHE A 177 0.25 -8.41 -8.81
N TYR A 178 -0.62 -9.39 -8.81
CA TYR A 178 -0.31 -10.82 -8.91
C TYR A 178 -1.29 -11.51 -9.85
N GLY A 179 -2.60 -11.34 -9.63
CA GLY A 179 -3.62 -12.03 -10.40
C GLY A 179 -3.64 -11.68 -11.89
N ILE A 180 -3.38 -10.41 -12.25
CA ILE A 180 -3.41 -9.91 -13.64
C ILE A 180 -2.01 -9.68 -14.17
N LEU A 181 -1.10 -9.10 -13.37
CA LEU A 181 0.31 -8.91 -13.67
C LEU A 181 1.10 -9.99 -12.93
N ALA A 182 1.11 -11.20 -13.50
CA ALA A 182 1.55 -12.40 -12.80
C ALA A 182 3.08 -12.47 -12.66
N ASN A 183 3.59 -12.10 -11.50
CA ASN A 183 4.99 -12.32 -11.14
C ASN A 183 5.20 -13.72 -10.55
N ASN A 184 6.46 -14.13 -10.45
CA ASN A 184 6.85 -15.28 -9.65
C ASN A 184 7.12 -14.79 -8.22
N GLU A 185 6.19 -15.00 -7.31
CA GLU A 185 6.31 -14.52 -5.92
C GLU A 185 7.45 -15.19 -5.14
N LEU A 186 7.89 -16.36 -5.55
CA LEU A 186 9.06 -16.99 -4.96
C LEU A 186 10.35 -16.23 -5.25
N ASP A 187 10.45 -15.60 -6.43
CA ASP A 187 11.63 -14.87 -6.87
C ASP A 187 11.48 -13.36 -6.68
N ASP A 188 10.30 -12.81 -7.00
CA ASP A 188 10.00 -11.38 -7.05
C ASP A 188 8.78 -11.00 -6.19
N ALA A 189 8.72 -11.42 -4.93
CA ALA A 189 7.60 -11.12 -4.01
C ALA A 189 7.30 -9.62 -3.88
N TRP A 190 8.29 -8.76 -4.07
CA TRP A 190 8.13 -7.32 -3.99
C TRP A 190 7.25 -6.71 -5.09
N LEU A 191 7.16 -7.38 -6.27
CA LEU A 191 6.27 -6.97 -7.38
C LEU A 191 4.80 -7.18 -7.06
N ASP A 192 4.50 -8.05 -6.13
CA ASP A 192 3.17 -8.28 -5.61
C ASP A 192 2.94 -7.47 -4.33
N GLU A 193 3.57 -7.86 -3.24
CA GLU A 193 3.35 -7.29 -1.91
C GLU A 193 3.73 -5.81 -1.80
N GLY A 194 4.80 -5.40 -2.45
CA GLY A 194 5.23 -4.01 -2.45
C GLY A 194 4.28 -3.10 -3.20
N PHE A 195 3.79 -3.51 -4.37
CA PHE A 195 2.80 -2.77 -5.14
C PHE A 195 1.47 -2.71 -4.41
N THR A 196 1.03 -3.84 -3.87
CA THR A 196 -0.22 -3.96 -3.15
C THR A 196 -0.20 -3.12 -1.87
N THR A 197 0.89 -3.12 -1.11
CA THR A 197 1.07 -2.23 0.05
C THR A 197 1.00 -0.76 -0.37
N THR A 198 1.71 -0.37 -1.43
CA THR A 198 1.72 1.01 -1.94
C THR A 198 0.33 1.49 -2.32
N GLN A 199 -0.39 0.70 -3.12
CA GLN A 199 -1.71 1.09 -3.60
C GLN A 199 -2.73 1.14 -2.47
N THR A 200 -2.60 0.27 -1.46
CA THR A 200 -3.44 0.29 -0.26
C THR A 200 -3.24 1.58 0.53
N SER A 201 -2.01 1.96 0.80
CA SER A 201 -1.68 3.23 1.45
C SER A 201 -2.19 4.43 0.64
N HIS A 202 -2.01 4.44 -0.68
CA HIS A 202 -2.52 5.53 -1.54
C HIS A 202 -4.04 5.61 -1.54
N TYR A 203 -4.75 4.47 -1.57
CA TYR A 203 -6.20 4.43 -1.45
C TYR A 203 -6.66 5.03 -0.12
N LEU A 204 -6.10 4.54 0.99
CA LEU A 204 -6.48 4.99 2.34
C LEU A 204 -6.16 6.47 2.56
N MET A 205 -5.01 6.95 2.09
CA MET A 205 -4.66 8.38 2.16
C MET A 205 -5.58 9.25 1.30
N THR A 206 -5.98 8.78 0.11
CA THR A 206 -6.93 9.49 -0.74
C THR A 206 -8.29 9.62 -0.05
N ARG A 207 -8.72 8.58 0.65
CA ARG A 207 -10.02 8.51 1.31
C ARG A 207 -10.06 9.21 2.66
N TYR A 208 -9.04 9.03 3.48
CA TYR A 208 -9.03 9.44 4.89
C TYR A 208 -7.97 10.51 5.22
N GLY A 209 -7.22 10.97 4.22
CA GLY A 209 -6.10 11.88 4.41
C GLY A 209 -4.82 11.17 4.85
N ASP A 210 -3.79 11.95 5.20
CA ASP A 210 -2.43 11.48 5.47
C ASP A 210 -2.31 10.37 6.52
N HIS A 211 -3.30 10.21 7.37
CA HIS A 211 -3.29 9.16 8.40
C HIS A 211 -3.72 7.78 7.90
N GLY A 212 -4.39 7.71 6.74
CA GLY A 212 -4.77 6.44 6.13
C GLY A 212 -5.88 5.66 6.86
N PHE A 213 -6.66 6.26 7.76
CA PHE A 213 -7.76 5.59 8.44
C PHE A 213 -8.91 6.53 8.84
N ASP A 214 -10.10 5.95 9.01
CA ASP A 214 -11.24 6.70 9.52
C ASP A 214 -11.06 7.04 11.01
N LYS A 215 -10.98 8.33 11.30
CA LYS A 215 -10.80 8.82 12.68
C LYS A 215 -11.97 8.46 13.59
N SER A 216 -13.17 8.34 13.04
CA SER A 216 -14.37 7.97 13.80
C SER A 216 -14.36 6.51 14.26
N GLU A 217 -13.66 5.64 13.55
CA GLU A 217 -13.50 4.22 13.88
C GLU A 217 -12.26 3.94 14.75
N ASN A 218 -11.42 4.94 15.02
CA ASN A 218 -10.18 4.75 15.74
C ASN A 218 -10.32 5.08 17.23
N ASP A 219 -10.24 4.08 18.08
CA ASP A 219 -10.31 4.18 19.54
C ASP A 219 -9.34 5.20 20.15
N TYR A 220 -8.17 5.36 19.53
CA TYR A 220 -7.17 6.31 20.00
C TYR A 220 -7.67 7.75 19.83
N TYR A 221 -8.26 8.09 18.67
CA TYR A 221 -8.85 9.40 18.47
C TYR A 221 -10.07 9.66 19.32
N GLN A 222 -10.87 8.64 19.59
CA GLN A 222 -12.01 8.75 20.49
C GLN A 222 -11.58 9.03 21.93
N LYS A 223 -10.50 8.37 22.40
CA LYS A 223 -9.94 8.57 23.74
C LYS A 223 -9.14 9.86 23.88
N PHE A 224 -8.50 10.29 22.82
CA PHE A 224 -7.62 11.46 22.80
C PHE A 224 -8.00 12.38 21.65
N PRO A 225 -9.11 13.15 21.81
CA PRO A 225 -9.54 14.05 20.75
C PRO A 225 -8.49 15.15 20.54
N SER A 226 -7.56 14.79 19.85
CA SER A 226 -6.80 15.30 18.76
C SER A 226 -5.91 16.52 18.79
N LYS A 227 -6.07 17.51 19.59
CA LYS A 227 -5.22 18.70 19.42
C LYS A 227 -3.80 18.54 19.94
N ASN A 228 -3.58 17.55 20.79
CA ASN A 228 -2.31 17.39 21.49
C ASN A 228 -1.46 16.19 21.00
N PHE A 229 -2.02 15.36 20.12
CA PHE A 229 -1.33 14.18 19.62
C PHE A 229 -1.53 14.05 18.11
N PRO A 230 -0.67 14.69 17.31
CA PRO A 230 -0.68 14.47 15.87
C PRO A 230 -0.43 12.99 15.61
N LEU A 231 -1.33 12.34 14.91
CA LEU A 231 -1.10 11.00 14.41
C LEU A 231 -0.08 11.03 13.30
N GLU A 232 0.74 10.03 13.30
CA GLU A 232 1.66 9.78 12.21
C GLU A 232 0.89 9.49 10.94
N SER A 233 1.41 9.95 9.83
CA SER A 233 0.97 9.45 8.54
C SER A 233 1.38 7.97 8.39
N ASP A 234 0.63 7.23 7.60
CA ASP A 234 0.93 5.84 7.25
C ASP A 234 2.34 5.73 6.64
N LEU A 235 2.68 6.65 5.74
CA LEU A 235 4.02 6.77 5.16
C LEU A 235 5.13 6.88 6.22
N HIS A 236 4.94 7.68 7.27
CA HIS A 236 5.97 7.83 8.31
C HIS A 236 6.14 6.58 9.16
N GLN A 237 5.08 5.79 9.37
CA GLN A 237 5.17 4.50 10.05
C GLN A 237 6.01 3.52 9.25
N ASP A 238 5.80 3.48 7.93
CA ASP A 238 6.58 2.63 7.02
C ASP A 238 8.03 3.08 6.93
N GLN A 239 8.30 4.38 6.78
CA GLN A 239 9.66 4.93 6.80
C GLN A 239 10.39 4.57 8.10
N TRP A 240 9.72 4.74 9.23
CA TRP A 240 10.30 4.37 10.52
C TRP A 240 10.60 2.87 10.64
N SER A 241 9.71 2.04 10.14
CA SER A 241 9.88 0.58 10.11
C SER A 241 11.09 0.18 9.27
N ALA A 242 11.25 0.79 8.09
CA ALA A 242 12.40 0.57 7.20
C ALA A 242 13.72 1.06 7.83
N ILE A 243 13.74 2.27 8.40
CA ILE A 243 14.92 2.84 9.07
C ILE A 243 15.41 1.95 10.22
N ARG A 244 14.49 1.38 10.99
CA ARG A 244 14.84 0.44 12.06
C ARG A 244 15.52 -0.81 11.52
N LEU A 245 15.03 -1.37 10.40
CA LEU A 245 15.68 -2.50 9.74
C LEU A 245 17.07 -2.11 9.22
N MET A 246 17.18 -1.02 8.48
CA MET A 246 18.43 -0.52 7.90
C MET A 246 19.51 -0.30 8.98
N ARG A 247 19.13 0.24 10.14
CA ARG A 247 20.04 0.46 11.29
C ARG A 247 20.36 -0.80 12.08
N SER A 248 19.59 -1.86 11.93
CA SER A 248 19.79 -3.09 12.72
C SER A 248 20.98 -3.93 12.27
N GLY A 249 21.52 -3.71 11.07
CA GLY A 249 22.50 -4.57 10.42
C GLY A 249 21.92 -5.89 9.88
N HIS A 250 20.60 -6.02 9.88
CA HIS A 250 19.87 -7.19 9.34
C HIS A 250 19.12 -6.87 8.04
N ASP A 251 19.39 -5.72 7.45
CA ASP A 251 18.82 -5.34 6.17
C ASP A 251 19.33 -6.23 5.04
N GLU A 252 18.50 -6.47 4.04
CA GLU A 252 18.78 -7.30 2.87
C GLU A 252 18.27 -6.62 1.61
N ASN A 253 18.73 -7.07 0.46
CA ASN A 253 18.27 -6.57 -0.84
C ASN A 253 16.79 -6.90 -1.04
N ILE A 254 16.06 -6.01 -1.70
CA ILE A 254 14.66 -6.21 -2.04
C ILE A 254 14.53 -7.34 -3.08
N SER A 255 15.27 -7.24 -4.19
CA SER A 255 15.29 -8.24 -5.26
C SER A 255 16.08 -9.46 -4.79
N ARG A 256 15.35 -10.36 -4.12
CA ARG A 256 15.88 -11.58 -3.53
C ARG A 256 14.78 -12.63 -3.46
N PRO A 257 15.06 -13.90 -3.82
CA PRO A 257 14.09 -14.95 -3.63
C PRO A 257 13.57 -15.03 -2.21
N SER A 258 12.25 -15.14 -2.06
CA SER A 258 11.52 -15.09 -0.78
C SER A 258 12.06 -16.04 0.27
N TYR A 259 12.37 -17.26 -0.14
CA TYR A 259 12.90 -18.34 0.71
C TYR A 259 14.36 -18.16 1.14
N LEU A 260 15.05 -17.14 0.63
CA LEU A 260 16.43 -16.82 1.01
C LEU A 260 16.55 -15.72 2.06
N PHE A 261 15.45 -15.05 2.44
CA PHE A 261 15.49 -14.08 3.53
C PHE A 261 15.84 -14.74 4.87
N LYS A 262 16.64 -14.08 5.68
CA LYS A 262 17.15 -14.64 6.95
C LYS A 262 16.07 -14.96 7.97
N ASN A 263 14.96 -14.25 7.92
CA ASN A 263 13.82 -14.45 8.83
C ASN A 263 12.57 -13.71 8.31
N GLY A 264 11.40 -14.02 8.87
CA GLY A 264 10.12 -13.42 8.46
C GLY A 264 10.06 -11.89 8.64
N THR A 265 10.83 -11.30 9.57
CA THR A 265 10.91 -9.83 9.69
C THR A 265 11.65 -9.23 8.50
N ALA A 266 12.77 -9.81 8.09
CA ALA A 266 13.51 -9.38 6.90
C ALA A 266 12.64 -9.55 5.63
N TYR A 267 11.98 -10.70 5.46
CA TYR A 267 11.01 -10.93 4.40
C TYR A 267 9.94 -9.84 4.38
N SER A 268 9.19 -9.68 5.46
CA SER A 268 8.09 -8.71 5.55
C SER A 268 8.54 -7.27 5.23
N ARG A 269 9.72 -6.85 5.65
CA ARG A 269 10.19 -5.48 5.36
C ARG A 269 10.71 -5.33 3.94
N ASN A 270 11.32 -6.35 3.36
CA ASN A 270 11.87 -6.29 2.01
C ASN A 270 10.86 -6.65 0.92
N ALA A 271 9.82 -7.44 1.22
CA ALA A 271 8.75 -7.70 0.25
C ALA A 271 7.63 -6.63 0.29
N TYR A 272 7.32 -6.06 1.45
CA TYR A 272 6.19 -5.12 1.65
C TYR A 272 6.67 -3.66 1.82
N THR A 273 7.33 -3.37 2.95
CA THR A 273 7.57 -1.99 3.39
C THR A 273 8.57 -1.23 2.49
N LYS A 274 9.74 -1.79 2.23
CA LYS A 274 10.78 -1.12 1.42
C LYS A 274 10.35 -0.93 -0.04
N PRO A 275 9.74 -1.91 -0.73
CA PRO A 275 9.24 -1.68 -2.08
C PRO A 275 8.12 -0.64 -2.14
N SER A 276 7.25 -0.58 -1.13
CA SER A 276 6.24 0.47 -1.03
C SER A 276 6.88 1.87 -0.92
N LEU A 277 7.93 1.99 -0.13
CA LEU A 277 8.69 3.23 -0.02
C LEU A 277 9.47 3.56 -1.30
N MET A 278 10.01 2.57 -1.99
CA MET A 278 10.64 2.74 -3.30
C MET A 278 9.65 3.32 -4.33
N LEU A 279 8.44 2.77 -4.41
CA LEU A 279 7.41 3.27 -5.31
C LEU A 279 6.93 4.68 -4.91
N THR A 280 6.91 4.99 -3.62
CA THR A 280 6.63 6.35 -3.12
C THR A 280 7.73 7.33 -3.54
N GLU A 281 9.00 6.95 -3.45
CA GLU A 281 10.12 7.76 -3.95
C GLU A 281 10.13 7.88 -5.48
N LEU A 282 9.70 6.85 -6.22
CA LEU A 282 9.52 6.95 -7.68
C LEU A 282 8.45 7.99 -8.03
N ARG A 283 7.33 7.99 -7.31
CA ARG A 283 6.28 9.00 -7.45
C ARG A 283 6.79 10.41 -7.12
N TYR A 284 7.61 10.53 -6.09
CA TYR A 284 8.28 11.79 -5.73
C TYR A 284 9.22 12.27 -6.84
N LEU A 285 10.03 11.39 -7.44
CA LEU A 285 10.91 11.70 -8.57
C LEU A 285 10.15 12.21 -9.79
N PHE A 286 8.98 11.64 -10.07
CA PHE A 286 8.15 12.11 -11.18
C PHE A 286 7.52 13.47 -10.93
N ASP A 287 7.51 13.95 -9.71
CA ASP A 287 6.92 15.24 -9.29
C ASP A 287 5.48 15.47 -9.76
N SER A 288 4.77 14.38 -10.05
CA SER A 288 3.42 14.40 -10.62
C SER A 288 2.69 13.07 -10.39
N ASP A 289 1.62 13.12 -9.62
CA ASP A 289 0.72 11.97 -9.45
C ASP A 289 0.14 11.50 -10.79
N SER A 290 -0.20 12.46 -11.66
CA SER A 290 -0.74 12.16 -12.98
C SER A 290 0.26 11.38 -13.84
N LEU A 291 1.54 11.77 -13.82
CA LEU A 291 2.60 11.07 -14.55
C LEU A 291 2.83 9.67 -13.97
N TYR A 292 2.89 9.54 -12.63
CA TYR A 292 3.06 8.26 -11.95
C TYR A 292 1.94 7.27 -12.33
N TYR A 293 0.68 7.66 -12.17
CA TYR A 293 -0.42 6.77 -12.52
C TYR A 293 -0.55 6.51 -14.02
N ALA A 294 -0.15 7.44 -14.87
CA ALA A 294 -0.09 7.20 -16.31
C ALA A 294 0.97 6.15 -16.68
N ALA A 295 2.14 6.19 -16.04
CA ALA A 295 3.18 5.18 -16.20
C ALA A 295 2.71 3.80 -15.69
N MET A 296 2.05 3.76 -14.53
CA MET A 296 1.47 2.53 -13.99
C MET A 296 0.37 1.95 -14.89
N LYS A 297 -0.50 2.80 -15.47
CA LYS A 297 -1.48 2.36 -16.48
C LYS A 297 -0.83 1.81 -17.75
N TYR A 298 0.27 2.42 -18.18
CA TYR A 298 1.04 1.93 -19.32
C TYR A 298 1.61 0.53 -19.03
N TYR A 299 2.25 0.35 -17.86
CA TYR A 299 2.74 -0.96 -17.40
C TYR A 299 1.63 -2.01 -17.41
N TYR A 300 0.49 -1.69 -16.79
CA TYR A 300 -0.68 -2.55 -16.77
C TYR A 300 -1.16 -2.92 -18.18
N GLN A 301 -1.35 -1.96 -19.09
CA GLN A 301 -1.84 -2.22 -20.44
C GLN A 301 -0.88 -3.06 -21.28
N LYS A 302 0.41 -2.88 -21.08
CA LYS A 302 1.46 -3.64 -21.79
C LYS A 302 1.52 -5.10 -21.32
N TRP A 303 1.32 -5.34 -20.05
CA TRP A 303 1.62 -6.62 -19.41
C TRP A 303 0.41 -7.35 -18.81
N LYS A 304 -0.79 -6.79 -18.83
CA LYS A 304 -1.98 -7.46 -18.29
C LYS A 304 -2.17 -8.86 -18.88
N LEU A 305 -2.52 -9.82 -18.02
CA LEU A 305 -2.69 -11.25 -18.33
C LEU A 305 -1.42 -11.88 -18.92
N LYS A 306 -0.26 -11.45 -18.40
CA LYS A 306 1.05 -12.01 -18.75
C LYS A 306 1.91 -12.06 -17.50
N HIS A 307 2.94 -12.92 -17.56
CA HIS A 307 3.96 -12.94 -16.54
C HIS A 307 4.82 -11.68 -16.59
N VAL A 308 5.19 -11.19 -15.41
CA VAL A 308 6.07 -10.02 -15.22
C VAL A 308 7.23 -10.38 -14.32
N ASN A 309 8.27 -9.58 -14.38
CA ASN A 309 9.44 -9.62 -13.53
C ASN A 309 10.00 -8.21 -13.37
N GLU A 310 11.06 -8.07 -12.60
CA GLU A 310 11.75 -6.81 -12.35
C GLU A 310 12.09 -6.05 -13.65
N GLU A 311 12.76 -6.71 -14.61
CA GLU A 311 13.17 -6.10 -15.87
C GLU A 311 11.99 -5.51 -16.65
N ARG A 312 10.88 -6.25 -16.74
CA ARG A 312 9.67 -5.82 -17.46
C ARG A 312 9.00 -4.61 -16.82
N PHE A 313 9.08 -4.49 -15.50
CA PHE A 313 8.58 -3.30 -14.82
C PHE A 313 9.47 -2.09 -15.06
N ILE A 314 10.79 -2.23 -14.89
CA ILE A 314 11.75 -1.14 -15.11
C ILE A 314 11.68 -0.66 -16.55
N ASP A 315 11.73 -1.56 -17.52
CA ASP A 315 11.60 -1.25 -18.95
C ASP A 315 10.33 -0.46 -19.27
N ALA A 316 9.20 -0.85 -18.66
CA ALA A 316 7.93 -0.15 -18.89
C ALA A 316 7.96 1.28 -18.31
N MET A 317 8.59 1.50 -17.16
CA MET A 317 8.75 2.83 -16.57
C MET A 317 9.67 3.70 -17.43
N GLU A 318 10.81 3.19 -17.87
CA GLU A 318 11.76 3.90 -18.72
C GLU A 318 11.19 4.22 -20.11
N GLU A 319 10.52 3.24 -20.71
CA GLU A 319 9.88 3.41 -22.02
C GLU A 319 8.79 4.48 -22.00
N PHE A 320 7.97 4.52 -20.94
CA PHE A 320 6.93 5.51 -20.82
C PHE A 320 7.46 6.91 -20.52
N THR A 321 8.40 7.02 -19.58
CA THR A 321 8.92 8.31 -19.10
C THR A 321 10.06 8.85 -19.96
N GLN A 322 10.69 8.03 -20.80
CA GLN A 322 11.90 8.34 -21.56
C GLN A 322 13.06 8.79 -20.65
N GLN A 323 13.12 8.25 -19.43
CA GLN A 323 14.16 8.52 -18.44
C GLN A 323 14.97 7.25 -18.16
N ASP A 324 16.26 7.40 -17.91
CA ASP A 324 17.08 6.33 -17.33
C ASP A 324 16.80 6.24 -15.83
N LEU A 325 16.15 5.17 -15.41
CA LEU A 325 15.78 4.90 -14.02
C LEU A 325 16.59 3.74 -13.41
N ASN A 326 17.50 3.13 -14.16
CA ASN A 326 18.30 1.99 -13.67
C ASN A 326 19.07 2.34 -12.40
N TRP A 327 19.67 3.53 -12.32
CA TRP A 327 20.37 4.02 -11.13
C TRP A 327 19.50 4.03 -9.86
N PHE A 328 18.21 4.34 -10.05
CA PHE A 328 17.25 4.40 -8.96
C PHE A 328 16.86 3.00 -8.50
N PHE A 329 16.41 2.16 -9.43
CA PHE A 329 15.99 0.80 -9.13
C PHE A 329 17.13 -0.07 -8.63
N ASP A 330 18.30 -0.02 -9.27
CA ASP A 330 19.48 -0.77 -8.82
C ASP A 330 19.84 -0.44 -7.36
N SER A 331 19.81 0.84 -7.01
CA SER A 331 20.13 1.27 -5.64
C SER A 331 19.15 0.77 -4.59
N TRP A 332 17.86 0.59 -4.94
CA TRP A 332 16.84 0.07 -4.05
C TRP A 332 16.77 -1.46 -4.03
N LEU A 333 16.80 -2.08 -5.21
CA LEU A 333 16.52 -3.49 -5.39
C LEU A 333 17.72 -4.37 -5.06
N HIS A 334 18.92 -3.95 -5.46
CA HIS A 334 20.12 -4.79 -5.40
C HIS A 334 21.12 -4.41 -4.31
N THR A 335 20.86 -3.32 -3.57
CA THR A 335 21.74 -2.88 -2.50
C THR A 335 21.01 -2.65 -1.18
N THR A 336 21.78 -2.57 -0.10
CA THR A 336 21.30 -2.08 1.19
C THR A 336 21.75 -0.62 1.44
N ASN A 337 22.05 0.11 0.38
CA ASN A 337 22.41 1.50 0.44
C ASN A 337 21.24 2.37 0.94
N HIS A 338 21.55 3.41 1.70
CA HIS A 338 20.54 4.28 2.31
C HIS A 338 20.86 5.76 2.10
N LEU A 339 19.82 6.59 2.13
CA LEU A 339 19.95 8.05 2.16
C LEU A 339 20.25 8.51 3.59
N ASP A 340 21.08 9.52 3.69
CA ASP A 340 21.28 10.33 4.88
C ASP A 340 21.86 11.68 4.43
N TYR A 341 21.00 12.58 3.95
CA TYR A 341 21.40 13.92 3.54
C TYR A 341 21.24 14.90 4.68
N GLY A 342 22.19 15.83 4.80
CA GLY A 342 22.08 16.87 5.80
C GLY A 342 22.62 18.22 5.32
N ILE A 343 22.10 19.29 5.91
CA ILE A 343 22.56 20.65 5.68
C ILE A 343 23.84 20.89 6.50
N SER A 344 24.96 21.02 5.82
CA SER A 344 26.27 21.28 6.43
C SER A 344 26.54 22.76 6.62
N SER A 345 25.98 23.65 5.80
CA SER A 345 26.10 25.10 5.94
C SER A 345 24.92 25.81 5.24
N PHE A 346 24.57 26.99 5.76
CA PHE A 346 23.59 27.88 5.17
C PHE A 346 24.08 29.30 5.20
N LYS A 347 24.70 29.76 4.11
CA LYS A 347 25.20 31.11 3.95
C LYS A 347 24.24 31.93 3.09
N LYS A 348 23.99 33.17 3.51
CA LYS A 348 23.08 34.08 2.83
C LYS A 348 23.65 35.49 2.87
N ILE A 349 23.78 36.11 1.70
CA ILE A 349 24.36 37.43 1.52
C ILE A 349 23.45 38.25 0.64
N LYS A 350 23.17 39.49 1.04
CA LYS A 350 22.44 40.43 0.20
C LYS A 350 23.44 41.02 -0.81
N ASN A 351 23.15 40.81 -2.12
CA ASN A 351 24.00 41.28 -3.21
C ASN A 351 23.69 42.74 -3.61
N ASN A 352 24.50 43.30 -4.50
CA ASN A 352 24.38 44.70 -4.96
C ASN A 352 23.08 44.94 -5.75
N ASN A 353 22.44 43.89 -6.27
CA ASN A 353 21.16 43.96 -7.02
C ASN A 353 19.95 43.87 -6.09
N ASN A 354 20.15 44.04 -4.78
CA ASN A 354 19.13 43.96 -3.74
C ASN A 354 18.51 42.54 -3.59
N LYS A 355 19.07 41.49 -4.23
CA LYS A 355 18.71 40.09 -4.09
C LYS A 355 19.52 39.40 -2.99
N TRP A 356 19.04 38.27 -2.54
CA TRP A 356 19.73 37.40 -1.58
C TRP A 356 20.36 36.22 -2.31
N SER A 357 21.69 36.13 -2.28
CA SER A 357 22.42 34.96 -2.74
C SER A 357 22.52 33.95 -1.58
N VAL A 358 22.17 32.70 -1.86
CA VAL A 358 22.22 31.58 -0.91
C VAL A 358 23.25 30.57 -1.39
N ASP A 359 24.15 30.16 -0.49
CA ASP A 359 25.01 28.99 -0.66
C ASP A 359 24.64 27.97 0.40
N LEU A 360 23.95 26.91 -0.03
CA LEU A 360 23.53 25.79 0.81
C LEU A 360 24.53 24.63 0.65
N GLY A 361 25.28 24.35 1.72
CA GLY A 361 26.13 23.17 1.76
C GLY A 361 25.29 21.94 2.09
N ILE A 362 25.28 20.95 1.20
CA ILE A 362 24.58 19.68 1.35
C ILE A 362 25.62 18.58 1.46
N LYS A 363 25.45 17.67 2.42
CA LYS A 363 26.31 16.53 2.61
C LYS A 363 25.49 15.24 2.67
N ASN A 364 25.94 14.22 1.95
CA ASN A 364 25.41 12.87 2.06
C ASN A 364 26.28 12.08 3.05
N TYR A 365 25.69 11.65 4.13
CA TYR A 365 26.29 10.78 5.14
C TYR A 365 26.00 9.30 4.87
N GLY A 366 25.03 9.04 3.98
CA GLY A 366 24.66 7.72 3.52
C GLY A 366 25.46 7.24 2.30
N SER A 367 24.94 6.24 1.65
CA SER A 367 25.58 5.58 0.49
C SER A 367 24.71 5.59 -0.78
N ARG A 368 23.43 5.95 -0.66
CA ARG A 368 22.50 6.14 -1.79
C ARG A 368 22.42 7.62 -2.17
N PHE A 369 22.23 7.89 -3.44
CA PHE A 369 22.11 9.23 -3.99
C PHE A 369 20.77 9.42 -4.66
N MET A 370 20.20 10.62 -4.54
CA MET A 370 18.91 10.97 -5.09
C MET A 370 18.78 12.48 -5.31
N PRO A 371 18.10 12.97 -6.37
CA PRO A 371 17.64 14.36 -6.44
C PRO A 371 16.64 14.65 -5.34
N LEU A 372 16.67 15.85 -4.79
CA LEU A 372 15.81 16.23 -3.66
C LEU A 372 15.24 17.64 -3.83
N LYS A 373 14.03 17.84 -3.32
CA LYS A 373 13.44 19.18 -3.21
C LYS A 373 14.08 19.95 -2.07
N ILE A 374 14.40 21.20 -2.33
CA ILE A 374 14.89 22.16 -1.34
C ILE A 374 13.82 23.24 -1.17
N GLU A 375 13.28 23.37 0.02
CA GLU A 375 12.34 24.43 0.39
C GLU A 375 13.06 25.53 1.15
N THR A 376 12.90 26.79 0.74
CA THR A 376 13.38 27.96 1.45
C THR A 376 12.20 28.82 1.90
N LYS A 377 12.06 29.05 3.20
CA LYS A 377 11.07 29.99 3.77
C LYS A 377 11.64 31.39 3.80
N LEU A 378 10.88 32.36 3.33
CA LEU A 378 11.29 33.75 3.14
C LEU A 378 10.67 34.68 4.19
N ALA A 379 11.29 35.86 4.38
CA ALA A 379 10.85 36.82 5.38
C ALA A 379 9.50 37.50 5.07
N ASP A 380 9.11 37.54 3.78
CA ASP A 380 7.79 38.01 3.35
C ASP A 380 6.68 37.00 3.49
N GLY A 381 6.99 35.79 3.99
CA GLY A 381 6.05 34.69 4.17
C GLY A 381 5.94 33.77 2.96
N SER A 382 6.58 34.10 1.85
CA SER A 382 6.60 33.21 0.68
C SER A 382 7.55 32.03 0.86
N ILE A 383 7.38 31.01 0.01
CA ILE A 383 8.16 29.78 -0.02
C ILE A 383 8.74 29.62 -1.42
N ASP A 384 10.03 29.38 -1.51
CA ASP A 384 10.73 29.01 -2.74
C ASP A 384 11.05 27.51 -2.70
N VAL A 385 10.70 26.76 -3.74
CA VAL A 385 10.95 25.32 -3.85
C VAL A 385 11.76 25.06 -5.12
N ARG A 386 12.85 24.34 -4.98
CA ARG A 386 13.75 23.99 -6.10
C ARG A 386 14.16 22.54 -6.02
N TRP A 387 14.36 21.91 -7.16
CA TRP A 387 15.06 20.65 -7.24
C TRP A 387 16.57 20.89 -7.15
N TRP A 388 17.21 20.15 -6.24
CA TRP A 388 18.64 19.94 -6.23
C TRP A 388 18.95 18.60 -6.85
N GLU A 389 19.59 18.65 -8.02
CA GLU A 389 19.93 17.48 -8.79
C GLU A 389 21.41 17.15 -8.56
N ASN A 390 21.70 16.10 -7.81
CA ASN A 390 23.08 15.66 -7.58
C ASN A 390 23.61 14.83 -8.77
N HIS A 391 23.66 15.44 -9.95
CA HIS A 391 24.09 14.79 -11.20
C HIS A 391 25.49 14.14 -11.16
N LYS A 392 26.30 14.46 -10.16
CA LYS A 392 27.69 13.95 -10.02
C LYS A 392 27.83 12.95 -8.90
N TRP A 393 26.71 12.56 -8.27
CA TRP A 393 26.70 11.62 -7.14
C TRP A 393 27.77 11.95 -6.08
N ARG A 394 27.82 13.22 -5.66
CA ARG A 394 28.81 13.71 -4.72
C ARG A 394 28.33 13.55 -3.28
N PHE A 395 29.23 13.17 -2.41
CA PHE A 395 28.98 13.15 -0.96
C PHE A 395 28.90 14.54 -0.33
N SER A 396 29.40 15.57 -0.98
CA SER A 396 29.30 16.96 -0.52
C SER A 396 29.18 17.88 -1.73
N ASP A 397 28.22 18.80 -1.66
CA ASP A 397 27.97 19.78 -2.70
C ASP A 397 27.58 21.13 -2.11
N THR A 398 27.66 22.19 -2.92
CA THR A 398 27.12 23.51 -2.59
C THR A 398 26.10 23.90 -3.63
N PHE A 399 24.85 23.99 -3.21
CA PHE A 399 23.74 24.44 -4.04
C PHE A 399 23.56 25.95 -3.89
N SER A 400 23.85 26.69 -4.97
CA SER A 400 23.79 28.14 -4.98
C SER A 400 22.61 28.65 -5.78
N TYR A 401 21.87 29.61 -5.21
CA TYR A 401 20.70 30.22 -5.86
C TYR A 401 20.42 31.63 -5.34
N GLU A 402 19.60 32.39 -6.06
CA GLU A 402 19.20 33.75 -5.69
C GLU A 402 17.71 33.83 -5.36
N LEU A 403 17.37 34.75 -4.44
CA LEU A 403 16.03 35.02 -3.93
C LEU A 403 15.78 36.52 -3.84
N ASP A 404 14.51 36.91 -4.05
CA ASP A 404 14.12 38.34 -3.97
C ASP A 404 13.89 38.79 -2.51
N SER A 405 13.52 37.88 -1.63
CA SER A 405 13.31 38.14 -0.20
C SER A 405 14.34 37.42 0.67
N LYS A 406 14.51 37.88 1.91
CA LYS A 406 15.48 37.33 2.86
C LYS A 406 15.15 35.89 3.25
N PRO A 407 16.04 34.92 2.99
CA PRO A 407 15.82 33.55 3.42
C PRO A 407 15.91 33.42 4.96
N LEU A 408 14.92 32.76 5.55
CA LEU A 408 14.84 32.49 6.98
C LEU A 408 15.36 31.10 7.33
N SER A 409 14.82 30.07 6.69
CA SER A 409 15.19 28.67 6.92
C SER A 409 15.13 27.88 5.62
N VAL A 410 15.87 26.78 5.60
CA VAL A 410 15.89 25.82 4.49
C VAL A 410 15.59 24.43 5.02
N ALA A 411 14.89 23.63 4.22
CA ALA A 411 14.66 22.22 4.46
C ALA A 411 14.92 21.40 3.18
N ILE A 412 15.58 20.28 3.33
CA ILE A 412 15.71 19.21 2.33
C ILE A 412 14.51 18.30 2.50
N ASP A 413 13.90 17.89 1.39
CA ASP A 413 12.71 17.03 1.36
C ASP A 413 11.64 17.48 2.40
N PRO A 414 11.03 18.65 2.19
CA PRO A 414 10.16 19.27 3.20
C PRO A 414 8.91 18.44 3.53
N ASP A 415 8.44 17.66 2.56
CA ASP A 415 7.26 16.80 2.67
C ASP A 415 7.60 15.39 3.16
N VAL A 416 8.90 15.11 3.41
CA VAL A 416 9.39 13.83 3.94
C VAL A 416 8.91 12.64 3.11
N GLN A 417 9.12 12.73 1.80
CA GLN A 417 8.73 11.68 0.86
C GLN A 417 9.82 10.62 0.67
N THR A 418 11.06 10.93 1.05
CA THR A 418 12.20 10.02 0.94
C THR A 418 12.52 9.33 2.26
N VAL A 419 13.20 8.18 2.20
CA VAL A 419 13.64 7.44 3.40
C VAL A 419 15.05 7.87 3.76
N ASP A 420 15.13 8.87 4.59
CA ASP A 420 16.39 9.41 5.12
C ASP A 420 16.66 8.87 6.53
N LEU A 421 17.89 8.45 6.81
CA LEU A 421 18.22 7.89 8.12
C LEU A 421 18.18 8.92 9.25
N ASP A 422 18.43 10.20 8.97
CA ASP A 422 18.40 11.25 9.99
C ASP A 422 17.76 12.56 9.51
N TYR A 423 16.45 12.63 9.53
CA TYR A 423 15.71 13.85 9.16
C TYR A 423 16.01 15.09 10.02
N ARG A 424 16.70 14.95 11.15
CA ARG A 424 17.03 16.07 12.05
C ARG A 424 18.05 17.03 11.42
N ASN A 425 18.91 16.51 10.55
CA ASN A 425 19.92 17.28 9.84
C ASN A 425 19.44 17.88 8.52
N ASN A 426 18.20 17.58 8.08
CA ASN A 426 17.60 18.03 6.83
C ASN A 426 17.05 19.46 6.88
N THR A 427 17.17 20.17 7.99
CA THR A 427 16.66 21.54 8.12
C THR A 427 17.58 22.43 8.95
N THR A 428 17.60 23.73 8.58
CA THR A 428 18.29 24.75 9.36
C THR A 428 17.49 25.22 10.59
N LYS A 429 16.21 24.84 10.70
CA LYS A 429 15.38 25.18 11.84
C LYS A 429 15.51 24.09 12.90
N MET A 430 15.97 24.50 14.09
CA MET A 430 16.05 23.57 15.21
C MET A 430 14.68 22.99 15.54
N ARG A 431 14.59 21.70 15.71
CA ARG A 431 13.36 20.99 16.03
C ARG A 431 13.30 20.70 17.52
N ASN A 432 12.14 20.98 18.11
CA ASN A 432 12.04 21.13 19.55
C ASN A 432 11.58 19.89 20.32
N THR A 433 11.16 18.82 19.62
CA THR A 433 10.61 17.66 20.33
C THR A 433 11.11 16.36 19.73
N ILE A 434 11.72 15.55 20.57
CA ILE A 434 12.16 14.19 20.27
C ILE A 434 11.36 13.28 21.19
N ILE A 435 10.68 12.31 20.61
CA ILE A 435 9.99 11.29 21.40
C ILE A 435 10.77 9.99 21.29
N PHE A 436 11.02 9.42 22.45
CA PHE A 436 11.55 8.09 22.57
C PHE A 436 10.38 7.11 22.69
N ASP A 437 10.22 6.25 21.71
CA ASP A 437 9.36 5.10 21.82
C ASP A 437 10.20 3.85 22.11
N TRP A 438 9.65 2.96 22.90
CA TRP A 438 10.34 1.70 23.16
C TRP A 438 10.18 0.76 21.95
N PRO A 439 11.28 0.26 21.41
CA PRO A 439 12.66 0.39 21.85
C PRO A 439 13.50 1.42 21.05
N GLY A 440 13.05 2.62 20.81
CA GLY A 440 13.84 3.55 20.01
C GLY A 440 13.43 5.01 20.06
N LEU A 441 14.25 5.81 19.40
CA LEU A 441 13.99 7.20 19.16
C LEU A 441 13.01 7.33 18.01
N TYR A 442 11.90 8.00 18.27
CA TYR A 442 10.91 8.30 17.28
C TYR A 442 10.80 9.81 17.05
N TYR A 443 10.61 10.21 15.80
CA TYR A 443 10.62 11.59 15.41
C TYR A 443 9.80 11.80 14.12
N ASN A 444 8.85 12.72 14.17
CA ASN A 444 8.09 13.14 13.01
C ASN A 444 8.66 14.47 12.47
N PRO A 445 9.37 14.45 11.36
CA PRO A 445 9.98 15.64 10.82
C PRO A 445 8.97 16.65 10.26
N ARG A 446 7.79 16.19 9.82
CA ARG A 446 6.77 17.02 9.18
C ARG A 446 6.16 18.04 10.15
N ASP A 447 5.80 17.59 11.33
CA ASP A 447 5.09 18.43 12.30
C ASP A 447 6.03 19.15 13.26
N GLN A 448 7.32 18.88 13.21
CA GLN A 448 8.36 19.35 14.13
C GLN A 448 8.15 18.88 15.59
N TYR A 449 7.05 18.19 15.86
CA TYR A 449 6.73 17.62 17.16
C TYR A 449 6.24 16.21 16.92
N VAL A 450 6.78 15.26 17.64
CA VAL A 450 6.16 13.96 17.75
C VAL A 450 5.81 13.72 19.19
N TYR A 451 4.56 13.44 19.38
CA TYR A 451 4.02 13.03 20.64
C TYR A 451 3.61 11.59 20.54
N ARG A 452 4.52 10.69 20.83
CA ARG A 452 4.12 9.36 21.14
C ARG A 452 4.25 9.12 22.62
N TRP A 453 3.17 8.83 23.28
CA TRP A 453 3.19 8.57 24.69
C TRP A 453 3.89 7.23 24.96
N SER A 454 5.11 7.31 25.49
CA SER A 454 5.71 6.19 26.21
C SER A 454 5.50 6.44 27.70
N PRO A 455 4.94 5.52 28.47
CA PRO A 455 4.79 5.71 29.90
C PRO A 455 6.12 5.90 30.64
N GLN A 456 7.24 5.82 29.95
CA GLN A 456 8.55 5.82 30.57
C GLN A 456 9.42 7.05 30.25
N PHE A 457 9.26 7.73 29.08
CA PHE A 457 10.09 8.89 28.74
C PHE A 457 9.38 9.87 27.81
N TYR A 458 8.94 10.93 28.37
CA TYR A 458 8.53 12.11 27.64
C TYR A 458 9.58 13.19 27.84
N TYR A 459 10.20 13.63 26.76
CA TYR A 459 11.16 14.72 26.80
C TYR A 459 10.73 15.83 25.85
N ASN A 460 10.44 16.98 26.39
CA ASN A 460 10.10 18.18 25.66
C ASN A 460 11.23 19.19 25.80
N GLU A 461 12.02 19.38 24.74
CA GLU A 461 12.94 20.51 24.64
C GLU A 461 12.21 21.77 24.15
N SER A 462 11.19 22.19 24.84
CA SER A 462 10.66 23.52 24.62
C SER A 462 11.50 24.53 25.40
N LYS A 463 12.55 25.02 24.80
CA LYS A 463 13.15 26.33 25.19
C LYS A 463 13.88 26.96 24.02
#